data_0260435633e961620dc882d9a44294ce
#
_entry.id   0260435633e961620dc882d9a44294ce
#
_cell.length_a   1.000
_cell.length_b   1.000
_cell.length_c   1.000
_cell.angle_alpha   90.00
_cell.angle_beta   90.00
_cell.angle_gamma   90.00
#
_symmetry.space_group_name_H-M   'P 1'
#
loop_
_entity.id
_entity.type
_entity.pdbx_description
1 polymer ?
#
loop_
_entity_poly.entity_id
_entity_poly.type
_entity_poly.pdbx_seq_one_letter_code
_entity_poly.pdbx_strand_id
1 'polypeptide(L)'
;MAETLDELTYNYEEDGTLVRKELDRVVLTKGGWATMMFLFQELDRKSGQFRAPKMAIVRFKKWKGSYRKQSSFNISNEKQARQIAGVFESWYPKISAASAASAAAGTDGEPAEDESDASNDATDAGDDA
;
A
#
# COMPACT_ATOMS: atom_id res chain seq x y z
N MET A 1 16.86 -6.19 6.25
CA MET A 1 15.58 -5.69 6.68
C MET A 1 15.69 -4.27 7.10
N ALA A 2 14.72 -3.50 6.78
CA ALA A 2 14.75 -2.07 7.07
C ALA A 2 14.35 -1.82 8.51
N GLU A 3 15.10 -0.99 9.19
CA GLU A 3 14.77 -0.60 10.54
C GLU A 3 13.95 0.67 10.56
N THR A 4 14.00 1.44 9.48
CA THR A 4 13.20 2.65 9.39
C THR A 4 12.47 2.64 8.07
N LEU A 5 11.43 3.46 7.96
CA LEU A 5 10.69 3.53 6.72
C LEU A 5 11.52 4.13 5.60
N ASP A 6 12.49 4.97 5.93
CA ASP A 6 13.32 5.56 4.91
C ASP A 6 14.19 4.54 4.19
N GLU A 7 14.45 3.41 4.83
CA GLU A 7 15.29 2.40 4.23
C GLU A 7 14.53 1.49 3.28
N LEU A 8 13.21 1.57 3.29
CA LEU A 8 12.42 0.75 2.40
C LEU A 8 12.44 1.33 1.01
N THR A 9 12.49 0.47 0.01
CA THR A 9 12.47 0.93 -1.36
C THR A 9 11.71 -0.07 -2.19
N TYR A 10 11.14 0.41 -3.29
CA TYR A 10 10.46 -0.44 -4.23
C TYR A 10 11.36 -0.79 -5.41
N ASN A 11 12.59 -0.31 -5.42
CA ASN A 11 13.54 -0.71 -6.45
C ASN A 11 13.85 -2.20 -6.29
N TYR A 12 13.99 -2.86 -7.41
CA TYR A 12 14.34 -4.27 -7.38
C TYR A 12 15.23 -4.60 -8.56
N GLU A 13 16.32 -5.32 -8.27
CA GLU A 13 17.27 -5.71 -9.31
C GLU A 13 17.33 -7.22 -9.41
N GLU A 14 17.54 -7.70 -10.63
CA GLU A 14 17.80 -9.09 -10.88
C GLU A 14 19.05 -9.17 -11.72
N ASP A 15 20.03 -9.93 -11.25
CA ASP A 15 21.26 -10.12 -12.00
C ASP A 15 21.87 -8.80 -12.44
N GLY A 16 21.84 -7.82 -11.55
CA GLY A 16 22.45 -6.53 -11.83
C GLY A 16 21.60 -5.58 -12.66
N THR A 17 20.43 -6.01 -13.07
CA THR A 17 19.55 -5.18 -13.88
C THR A 17 18.40 -4.68 -13.04
N LEU A 18 18.15 -3.37 -13.07
CA LEU A 18 17.05 -2.79 -12.35
C LEU A 18 15.76 -3.12 -13.11
N VAL A 19 14.92 -3.98 -12.53
CA VAL A 19 13.71 -4.42 -13.19
C VAL A 19 12.47 -3.75 -12.63
N ARG A 20 12.57 -3.10 -11.50
CA ARG A 20 11.48 -2.30 -10.95
C ARG A 20 12.10 -1.04 -10.37
N LYS A 21 11.60 0.11 -10.79
CA LYS A 21 12.18 1.39 -10.43
C LYS A 21 11.17 2.22 -9.67
N GLU A 22 11.52 2.61 -8.46
CA GLU A 22 10.67 3.47 -7.67
C GLU A 22 10.78 4.89 -8.20
N LEU A 23 9.64 5.52 -8.45
CA LEU A 23 9.62 6.91 -8.90
C LEU A 23 9.29 7.86 -7.76
N ASP A 24 8.43 7.43 -6.85
CA ASP A 24 8.01 8.29 -5.75
C ASP A 24 7.45 7.43 -4.66
N ARG A 25 7.35 7.97 -3.46
CA ARG A 25 6.80 7.25 -2.32
C ARG A 25 6.11 8.21 -1.38
N VAL A 26 5.12 7.70 -0.67
CA VAL A 26 4.42 8.47 0.35
C VAL A 26 4.20 7.56 1.53
N VAL A 27 4.51 8.02 2.73
CA VAL A 27 4.23 7.29 3.95
C VAL A 27 2.87 7.75 4.44
N LEU A 28 1.91 6.83 4.48
CA LEU A 28 0.56 7.18 4.92
C LEU A 28 0.43 7.02 6.42
N THR A 29 0.94 5.94 6.98
CA THR A 29 0.91 5.73 8.42
C THR A 29 2.25 5.20 8.89
N LYS A 30 2.57 5.46 10.15
CA LYS A 30 3.81 5.00 10.76
C LYS A 30 3.47 4.20 12.00
N GLY A 31 4.50 3.64 12.62
CA GLY A 31 4.29 2.91 13.86
C GLY A 31 4.50 1.43 13.64
N GLY A 32 3.93 0.59 14.48
CA GLY A 32 4.09 -0.84 14.38
C GLY A 32 3.53 -1.39 13.08
N TRP A 33 2.45 -0.82 12.62
CA TRP A 33 1.93 -1.07 11.28
C TRP A 33 2.15 0.19 10.47
N ALA A 34 2.72 0.06 9.30
CA ALA A 34 2.98 1.22 8.45
C ALA A 34 2.43 0.94 7.06
N THR A 35 1.83 1.95 6.47
CA THR A 35 1.31 1.84 5.12
C THR A 35 2.01 2.87 4.25
N MET A 36 2.53 2.42 3.13
CA MET A 36 3.21 3.30 2.20
C MET A 36 2.63 3.13 0.82
N MET A 37 2.72 4.18 0.02
CA MET A 37 2.38 4.09 -1.38
C MET A 37 3.62 4.33 -2.20
N PHE A 38 3.76 3.58 -3.28
CA PHE A 38 4.88 3.73 -4.19
C PHE A 38 4.38 3.93 -5.59
N LEU A 39 5.02 4.84 -6.30
CA LEU A 39 4.83 4.99 -7.74
C LEU A 39 6.05 4.37 -8.38
N PHE A 40 5.85 3.45 -9.30
CA PHE A 40 6.97 2.69 -9.81
C PHE A 40 6.76 2.29 -11.25
N GLN A 41 7.84 1.85 -11.88
CA GLN A 41 7.79 1.31 -13.24
C GLN A 41 8.47 -0.04 -13.26
N GLU A 42 8.00 -0.90 -14.15
CA GLU A 42 8.59 -2.21 -14.35
C GLU A 42 9.25 -2.26 -15.70
N LEU A 43 10.36 -2.97 -15.77
CA LEU A 43 11.12 -3.08 -16.99
C LEU A 43 10.46 -4.09 -17.93
N ASP A 44 10.31 -3.69 -19.18
CA ASP A 44 9.88 -4.61 -20.22
C ASP A 44 11.16 -5.20 -20.80
N ARG A 45 11.42 -6.45 -20.51
CA ARG A 45 12.69 -7.05 -20.89
C ARG A 45 12.83 -7.20 -22.38
N LYS A 46 11.72 -7.24 -23.11
CA LYS A 46 11.81 -7.38 -24.55
C LYS A 46 12.30 -6.09 -25.20
N SER A 47 11.76 -4.97 -24.76
CA SER A 47 12.14 -3.71 -25.37
C SER A 47 13.27 -3.02 -24.64
N GLY A 48 13.55 -3.42 -23.42
CA GLY A 48 14.55 -2.74 -22.60
C GLY A 48 14.07 -1.44 -22.03
N GLN A 49 12.80 -1.11 -22.16
CA GLN A 49 12.28 0.14 -21.67
C GLN A 49 11.34 -0.11 -20.51
N PHE A 50 11.20 0.90 -19.64
CA PHE A 50 10.28 0.77 -18.54
C PHE A 50 8.86 1.03 -19.00
N ARG A 51 7.93 0.28 -18.43
CA ARG A 51 6.53 0.42 -18.79
C ARG A 51 5.94 1.63 -18.11
N ALA A 52 4.69 1.93 -18.43
CA ALA A 52 4.01 3.05 -17.83
C ALA A 52 3.95 2.87 -16.31
N PRO A 53 3.94 3.96 -15.55
CA PRO A 53 3.95 3.86 -14.09
C PRO A 53 2.74 3.15 -13.53
N LYS A 54 2.97 2.43 -12.45
CA LYS A 54 1.95 1.77 -11.67
C LYS A 54 2.08 2.25 -10.23
N MET A 55 1.10 1.93 -9.43
CA MET A 55 1.11 2.29 -8.02
C MET A 55 0.98 1.04 -7.18
N ALA A 56 1.52 1.10 -5.97
CA ALA A 56 1.35 0.01 -5.02
C ALA A 56 1.07 0.60 -3.66
N ILE A 57 0.14 -0.03 -2.93
CA ILE A 57 -0.12 0.30 -1.54
C ILE A 57 0.40 -0.88 -0.75
N VAL A 58 1.36 -0.65 0.12
CA VAL A 58 2.07 -1.72 0.81
C VAL A 58 1.96 -1.52 2.30
N ARG A 59 1.63 -2.59 3.01
CA ARG A 59 1.61 -2.56 4.46
C ARG A 59 2.79 -3.31 5.00
N PHE A 60 3.41 -2.72 6.00
CA PHE A 60 4.55 -3.30 6.68
C PHE A 60 4.23 -3.45 8.16
N LYS A 61 4.78 -4.45 8.78
CA LYS A 61 4.69 -4.60 10.21
C LYS A 61 6.09 -4.64 10.80
N LYS A 62 6.30 -3.90 11.87
CA LYS A 62 7.58 -3.90 12.54
C LYS A 62 7.66 -5.12 13.44
N TRP A 63 8.73 -5.89 13.26
CA TRP A 63 8.94 -7.12 14.00
C TRP A 63 10.39 -7.15 14.41
N LYS A 64 10.63 -7.19 15.71
CA LYS A 64 11.99 -7.24 16.24
C LYS A 64 12.86 -6.14 15.65
N GLY A 65 12.33 -4.95 15.57
CA GLY A 65 13.08 -3.79 15.13
C GLY A 65 13.18 -3.59 13.64
N SER A 66 12.60 -4.48 12.84
CA SER A 66 12.66 -4.33 11.39
C SER A 66 11.29 -4.37 10.79
N TYR A 67 11.09 -3.62 9.72
CA TYR A 67 9.83 -3.64 8.99
C TYR A 67 9.81 -4.78 8.00
N ARG A 68 8.70 -5.49 7.96
CA ARG A 68 8.50 -6.60 7.02
C ARG A 68 7.22 -6.37 6.26
N LYS A 69 7.28 -6.61 4.96
CA LYS A 69 6.09 -6.45 4.12
C LYS A 69 5.07 -7.51 4.51
N GLN A 70 3.85 -7.08 4.75
CA GLN A 70 2.76 -7.98 5.09
C GLN A 70 1.84 -8.18 3.91
N SER A 71 1.54 -7.13 3.18
CA SER A 71 0.65 -7.25 2.04
C SER A 71 0.90 -6.08 1.11
N SER A 72 0.46 -6.23 -0.12
CA SER A 72 0.53 -5.15 -1.07
C SER A 72 -0.62 -5.26 -2.03
N PHE A 73 -1.02 -4.13 -2.57
CA PHE A 73 -2.07 -4.06 -3.57
C PHE A 73 -1.57 -3.16 -4.68
N ASN A 74 -1.52 -3.69 -5.89
CA ASN A 74 -1.03 -2.94 -7.02
C ASN A 74 -2.18 -2.36 -7.81
N ILE A 75 -2.01 -1.11 -8.23
CA ILE A 75 -2.95 -0.44 -9.10
C ILE A 75 -2.27 -0.30 -10.44
N SER A 76 -2.79 -0.96 -11.45
CA SER A 76 -2.06 -1.23 -12.66
C SER A 76 -2.00 -0.07 -13.64
N ASN A 77 -2.92 0.88 -13.55
CA ASN A 77 -2.90 2.00 -14.49
C ASN A 77 -3.73 3.14 -13.92
N GLU A 78 -3.68 4.27 -14.61
CA GLU A 78 -4.36 5.45 -14.15
C GLU A 78 -5.87 5.26 -14.14
N LYS A 79 -6.41 4.56 -15.10
CA LYS A 79 -7.85 4.35 -15.17
C LYS A 79 -8.34 3.62 -13.92
N GLN A 80 -7.63 2.57 -13.53
CA GLN A 80 -7.99 1.82 -12.34
C GLN A 80 -7.87 2.69 -11.10
N ALA A 81 -6.83 3.51 -11.03
CA ALA A 81 -6.64 4.40 -9.89
C ALA A 81 -7.79 5.39 -9.79
N ARG A 82 -8.23 5.93 -10.92
CA ARG A 82 -9.33 6.88 -10.91
C ARG A 82 -10.63 6.23 -10.49
N GLN A 83 -10.84 4.98 -10.88
CA GLN A 83 -12.03 4.27 -10.45
C GLN A 83 -12.03 4.09 -8.94
N ILE A 84 -10.89 3.72 -8.37
CA ILE A 84 -10.78 3.54 -6.94
C ILE A 84 -11.00 4.87 -6.22
N ALA A 85 -10.39 5.92 -6.73
CA ALA A 85 -10.55 7.24 -6.12
C ALA A 85 -12.01 7.70 -6.18
N GLY A 86 -12.70 7.38 -7.27
CA GLY A 86 -14.10 7.73 -7.39
C GLY A 86 -14.96 7.02 -6.36
N VAL A 87 -14.65 5.77 -6.07
CA VAL A 87 -15.36 5.04 -5.04
C VAL A 87 -15.09 5.68 -3.67
N PHE A 88 -13.84 6.05 -3.40
CA PHE A 88 -13.54 6.74 -2.16
C PHE A 88 -14.39 8.00 -2.03
N GLU A 89 -14.45 8.80 -3.08
CA GLU A 89 -15.20 10.03 -3.03
C GLU A 89 -16.68 9.77 -2.76
N SER A 90 -17.23 8.74 -3.39
CA SER A 90 -18.64 8.45 -3.20
C SER A 90 -18.93 7.87 -1.82
N TRP A 91 -17.92 7.24 -1.20
CA TRP A 91 -18.13 6.62 0.10
C TRP A 91 -17.82 7.53 1.28
N TYR A 92 -17.06 8.62 1.06
CA TYR A 92 -16.74 9.50 2.18
C TYR A 92 -17.96 9.97 2.97
N PRO A 93 -19.04 10.39 2.30
CA PRO A 93 -20.21 10.81 3.08
C PRO A 93 -20.81 9.67 3.90
N LYS A 94 -20.76 8.45 3.37
CA LYS A 94 -21.29 7.30 4.09
C LYS A 94 -20.44 7.00 5.31
N ILE A 95 -19.13 7.13 5.16
CA ILE A 95 -18.22 6.90 6.27
C ILE A 95 -18.43 7.97 7.33
N SER A 96 -18.58 9.22 6.92
CA SER A 96 -18.77 10.31 7.87
C SER A 96 -20.05 10.13 8.66
N ALA A 97 -21.12 9.71 8.01
CA ALA A 97 -22.37 9.48 8.70
C ALA A 97 -22.26 8.33 9.70
N ALA A 98 -21.60 7.25 9.29
CA ALA A 98 -21.44 6.12 10.18
C ALA A 98 -20.49 6.45 11.32
N SER A 99 -19.46 7.24 11.04
CA SER A 99 -18.53 7.63 12.09
C SER A 99 -19.20 8.52 13.11
N ALA A 100 -20.09 9.40 12.66
CA ALA A 100 -20.81 10.25 13.59
C ALA A 100 -21.70 9.39 14.51
N ALA A 101 -22.33 8.38 13.96
CA ALA A 101 -23.15 7.49 14.77
C ALA A 101 -22.28 6.72 15.74
N SER A 102 -21.11 6.26 15.30
CA SER A 102 -20.22 5.54 16.18
C SER A 102 -19.66 6.44 17.26
N ALA A 103 -19.37 7.68 16.92
CA ALA A 103 -18.86 8.60 17.92
C ALA A 103 -19.91 8.84 18.98
N ALA A 104 -21.16 8.92 18.59
CA ALA A 104 -22.20 9.06 19.57
C ALA A 104 -22.25 7.85 20.47
N ALA A 105 -21.87 6.69 19.98
CA ALA A 105 -21.80 5.51 20.82
C ALA A 105 -20.51 5.43 21.59
N GLY A 106 -19.59 6.31 21.34
CA GLY A 106 -18.39 6.36 22.15
C GLY A 106 -17.28 5.47 21.69
N THR A 107 -17.28 4.99 20.46
CA THR A 107 -16.18 4.17 20.02
C THR A 107 -15.52 4.77 18.85
N ASP A 108 -14.23 4.60 18.75
CA ASP A 108 -13.61 5.07 17.59
C ASP A 108 -12.66 4.02 17.09
N GLY A 109 -12.16 3.22 17.83
CA GLY A 109 -11.47 2.03 17.44
C GLY A 109 -10.43 2.08 16.38
N GLU A 110 -9.79 3.17 16.21
CA GLU A 110 -8.87 3.23 15.16
C GLU A 110 -7.77 2.24 15.34
N PRO A 111 -7.31 1.94 16.50
CA PRO A 111 -6.27 0.96 16.57
C PRO A 111 -6.74 -0.43 16.23
N ALA A 112 -7.98 -0.66 16.44
CA ALA A 112 -8.45 -1.99 16.29
C ALA A 112 -8.48 -2.41 14.85
N GLU A 113 -8.68 -1.51 14.00
CA GLU A 113 -8.82 -1.92 12.67
C GLU A 113 -7.57 -2.48 12.15
N ASP A 114 -6.49 -2.21 12.76
CA ASP A 114 -5.26 -2.68 12.24
C ASP A 114 -5.19 -4.18 12.23
N GLU A 115 -5.57 -4.81 13.27
CA GLU A 115 -5.46 -6.19 13.27
C GLU A 115 -6.47 -6.84 12.41
N SER A 116 -7.61 -6.30 12.31
CA SER A 116 -8.58 -6.93 11.48
C SER A 116 -8.09 -6.92 10.06
N ASP A 117 -7.40 -5.91 9.69
CA ASP A 117 -6.89 -5.88 8.38
C ASP A 117 -5.86 -6.93 8.17
N ALA A 118 -5.11 -7.22 9.15
CA ALA A 118 -4.08 -8.18 9.01
C ALA A 118 -4.64 -9.52 8.56
N SER A 119 -5.75 -9.88 9.09
CA SER A 119 -6.28 -11.16 8.70
C SER A 119 -6.75 -11.12 7.26
N ASN A 120 -7.23 -10.03 6.81
CA ASN A 120 -7.65 -9.96 5.46
C ASN A 120 -6.52 -9.94 4.52
N ASP A 121 -5.45 -9.37 4.92
CA ASP A 121 -4.35 -9.25 4.05
C ASP A 121 -3.83 -10.57 3.62
N ALA A 122 -3.99 -11.55 4.40
CA ALA A 122 -3.51 -12.83 4.03
C ALA A 122 -4.09 -13.27 2.72
N THR A 123 -5.30 -12.94 2.47
CA THR A 123 -5.86 -13.32 1.24
C THR A 123 -5.40 -12.50 0.13
N ASP A 124 -5.19 -11.26 0.40
CA ASP A 124 -4.81 -10.46 -0.67
C ASP A 124 -3.53 -10.81 -1.18
N ALA A 125 -2.70 -11.30 -0.38
CA ALA A 125 -1.41 -11.59 -0.84
C ALA A 125 -1.47 -12.41 -2.08
N GLY A 126 -2.42 -13.20 -2.17
CA GLY A 126 -2.43 -14.01 -3.30
C GLY A 126 -2.80 -13.34 -4.55
N ASP A 127 -3.56 -12.34 -4.40
CA ASP A 127 -4.06 -11.81 -5.56
C ASP A 127 -3.19 -10.93 -6.22
N ASP A 128 -2.26 -10.47 -5.60
CA ASP A 128 -1.51 -9.56 -6.22
C ASP A 128 -0.98 -10.08 -7.42
N ALA A 129 -1.12 -11.19 -7.66
CA ALA A 129 -0.61 -11.74 -8.84
C ALA A 129 -0.86 -10.90 -10.05
#